data_f42a69b156601798ec2ff3763784cab3
#
_entry.id   f42a69b156601798ec2ff3763784cab3
#
_cell.length_a   1.000
_cell.length_b   1.000
_cell.length_c   1.000
_cell.angle_alpha   90.00
_cell.angle_beta   90.00
_cell.angle_gamma   90.00
#
_symmetry.space_group_name_H-M   'P 1'
#
loop_
_entity.id
_entity.type
_entity.pdbx_description
1 polymer ?
#
loop_
_entity_poly.entity_id
_entity_poly.type
_entity_poly.pdbx_seq_one_letter_code
_entity_poly.pdbx_strand_id
1 'polypeptide(L)'
;MSQYLPTGGLKWMSQKQIDKINLAKYTEDSKKGLILEVDLEYPKELHNSHNDSPLAPQKMKVTKDMLSPYCEEIRQKYNISIGQVHKLIPTLSNKEKYVLPYRNLQLYLDLGLKIKKVHRVLEFDQSNWLKQCIDFNTNKRTHAKN
;
A
#
# COMPACT_ATOMS: atom_id res chain seq x y z
N MET A 1 -9.57 12.30 2.27
CA MET A 1 -10.72 11.91 3.15
C MET A 1 -12.10 12.15 2.51
N SER A 2 -12.22 12.84 1.39
CA SER A 2 -13.47 12.94 0.61
C SER A 2 -13.77 11.69 -0.24
N GLN A 3 -12.92 10.68 -0.19
CA GLN A 3 -13.07 9.42 -0.89
C GLN A 3 -14.06 8.48 -0.18
N TYR A 4 -14.47 7.42 -0.90
CA TYR A 4 -15.26 6.33 -0.32
C TYR A 4 -14.45 5.61 0.76
N LEU A 5 -15.04 5.46 1.94
CA LEU A 5 -14.45 4.85 3.12
C LEU A 5 -15.33 3.70 3.60
N PRO A 6 -14.77 2.68 4.26
CA PRO A 6 -15.55 1.58 4.82
C PRO A 6 -16.66 2.07 5.76
N THR A 7 -17.85 1.50 5.60
CA THR A 7 -19.04 1.78 6.46
C THR A 7 -19.49 0.56 7.23
N GLY A 8 -19.06 -0.64 6.85
CA GLY A 8 -19.43 -1.90 7.49
C GLY A 8 -19.50 -3.04 6.50
N GLY A 9 -20.30 -4.06 6.78
CA GLY A 9 -20.51 -5.20 5.89
C GLY A 9 -19.27 -6.06 5.65
N LEU A 10 -18.33 -6.10 6.61
CA LEU A 10 -17.08 -6.84 6.52
C LEU A 10 -17.34 -8.34 6.36
N LYS A 11 -16.86 -8.93 5.26
CA LYS A 11 -17.06 -10.33 4.94
C LYS A 11 -15.84 -10.93 4.24
N TRP A 12 -15.35 -12.05 4.74
CA TRP A 12 -14.33 -12.83 4.05
C TRP A 12 -14.90 -13.50 2.80
N MET A 13 -14.19 -13.38 1.70
CA MET A 13 -14.55 -14.05 0.45
C MET A 13 -14.11 -15.51 0.48
N SER A 14 -14.94 -16.39 -0.08
CA SER A 14 -14.55 -17.79 -0.31
C SER A 14 -13.55 -17.92 -1.45
N GLN A 15 -12.78 -19.02 -1.48
CA GLN A 15 -11.79 -19.25 -2.56
C GLN A 15 -12.42 -19.19 -3.95
N LYS A 16 -13.61 -19.74 -4.13
CA LYS A 16 -14.34 -19.68 -5.41
C LYS A 16 -14.67 -18.25 -5.86
N GLN A 17 -14.85 -17.33 -4.92
CA GLN A 17 -15.09 -15.92 -5.22
C GLN A 17 -13.77 -15.21 -5.52
N ILE A 18 -12.71 -15.54 -4.78
CA ILE A 18 -11.36 -15.00 -5.00
C ILE A 18 -10.86 -15.31 -6.41
N ASP A 19 -11.04 -16.55 -6.87
CA ASP A 19 -10.61 -17.00 -8.19
C ASP A 19 -11.32 -16.28 -9.35
N LYS A 20 -12.48 -15.65 -9.07
CA LYS A 20 -13.30 -14.93 -10.04
C LYS A 20 -13.20 -13.40 -9.90
N ILE A 21 -12.36 -12.92 -8.99
CA ILE A 21 -12.22 -11.47 -8.77
C ILE A 21 -11.70 -10.80 -10.04
N ASN A 22 -12.41 -9.77 -10.45
CA ASN A 22 -11.95 -8.82 -11.46
C ASN A 22 -11.80 -7.45 -10.81
N LEU A 23 -10.57 -7.05 -10.55
CA LEU A 23 -10.27 -5.76 -9.89
C LEU A 23 -10.72 -4.56 -10.70
N ALA A 24 -10.77 -4.65 -12.03
CA ALA A 24 -11.23 -3.55 -12.89
C ALA A 24 -12.71 -3.16 -12.69
N LYS A 25 -13.50 -4.03 -12.03
CA LYS A 25 -14.88 -3.72 -11.67
C LYS A 25 -15.02 -2.82 -10.44
N TYR A 26 -13.95 -2.66 -9.66
CA TYR A 26 -13.93 -1.86 -8.44
C TYR A 26 -13.38 -0.46 -8.76
N THR A 27 -14.28 0.49 -8.96
CA THR A 27 -13.98 1.91 -9.19
C THR A 27 -13.93 2.69 -7.87
N GLU A 28 -13.51 3.95 -7.93
CA GLU A 28 -13.41 4.81 -6.74
C GLU A 28 -14.72 5.01 -6.00
N ASP A 29 -15.83 4.98 -6.73
CA ASP A 29 -17.22 5.19 -6.26
C ASP A 29 -18.02 3.88 -6.12
N SER A 30 -17.36 2.73 -6.25
CA SER A 30 -18.02 1.43 -6.02
C SER A 30 -18.58 1.34 -4.60
N LYS A 31 -19.78 0.78 -4.46
CA LYS A 31 -20.41 0.55 -3.13
C LYS A 31 -19.68 -0.51 -2.29
N LYS A 32 -18.89 -1.33 -2.94
CA LYS A 32 -18.07 -2.37 -2.32
C LYS A 32 -16.59 -2.06 -2.49
N GLY A 33 -15.82 -2.29 -1.44
CA GLY A 33 -14.37 -2.22 -1.47
C GLY A 33 -13.75 -3.53 -1.02
N LEU A 34 -12.44 -3.68 -1.26
CA LEU A 34 -11.68 -4.88 -0.93
C LEU A 34 -10.40 -4.51 -0.20
N ILE A 35 -10.03 -5.33 0.79
CA ILE A 35 -8.68 -5.44 1.31
C ILE A 35 -8.17 -6.82 0.93
N LEU A 36 -6.99 -6.90 0.31
CA LEU A 36 -6.43 -8.13 -0.20
C LEU A 36 -5.10 -8.44 0.51
N GLU A 37 -4.88 -9.72 0.77
CA GLU A 37 -3.58 -10.27 1.15
C GLU A 37 -3.00 -11.00 -0.05
N VAL A 38 -1.90 -10.48 -0.61
CA VAL A 38 -1.35 -10.94 -1.88
C VAL A 38 0.17 -11.12 -1.82
N ASP A 39 0.68 -12.00 -2.68
CA ASP A 39 2.09 -12.04 -3.02
C ASP A 39 2.30 -11.22 -4.29
N LEU A 40 3.21 -10.23 -4.22
CA LEU A 40 3.55 -9.36 -5.34
C LEU A 40 4.96 -9.67 -5.85
N GLU A 41 5.08 -9.82 -7.14
CA GLU A 41 6.36 -9.85 -7.83
C GLU A 41 6.76 -8.42 -8.20
N TYR A 42 8.00 -8.08 -7.90
CA TYR A 42 8.64 -6.84 -8.35
C TYR A 42 9.57 -7.19 -9.51
N PRO A 43 9.16 -6.98 -10.77
CA PRO A 43 9.98 -7.31 -11.94
C PRO A 43 11.30 -6.53 -11.94
N LYS A 44 12.40 -7.20 -12.32
CA LYS A 44 13.73 -6.58 -12.34
C LYS A 44 13.84 -5.41 -13.31
N GLU A 45 13.05 -5.43 -14.37
CA GLU A 45 12.98 -4.37 -15.39
C GLU A 45 12.53 -3.02 -14.80
N LEU A 46 11.77 -3.06 -13.69
CA LEU A 46 11.28 -1.86 -13.01
C LEU A 46 12.28 -1.29 -11.98
N HIS A 47 13.33 -2.05 -11.64
CA HIS A 47 14.23 -1.64 -10.56
C HIS A 47 14.90 -0.29 -10.82
N ASN A 48 15.33 -0.02 -12.05
CA ASN A 48 15.98 1.24 -12.41
C ASN A 48 15.00 2.43 -12.38
N SER A 49 13.77 2.24 -12.89
CA SER A 49 12.75 3.30 -12.95
C SER A 49 12.12 3.59 -11.58
N HIS A 50 12.09 2.60 -10.69
CA HIS A 50 11.49 2.73 -9.35
C HIS A 50 12.53 2.92 -8.24
N ASN A 51 13.81 3.08 -8.56
CA ASN A 51 14.89 3.18 -7.58
C ASN A 51 14.67 4.31 -6.56
N ASP A 52 14.20 5.45 -7.02
CA ASP A 52 13.99 6.62 -6.17
C ASP A 52 12.67 6.57 -5.37
N SER A 53 11.72 5.75 -5.80
CA SER A 53 10.41 5.61 -5.17
C SER A 53 9.88 4.18 -5.25
N PRO A 54 10.51 3.20 -4.56
CA PRO A 54 10.05 1.83 -4.57
C PRO A 54 8.64 1.69 -4.02
N LEU A 55 7.83 0.86 -4.69
CA LEU A 55 6.44 0.58 -4.31
C LEU A 55 6.35 -0.42 -3.15
N ALA A 56 5.20 -0.47 -2.51
CA ALA A 56 4.87 -1.44 -1.48
C ALA A 56 5.89 -1.51 -0.33
N PRO A 57 6.09 -0.43 0.45
CA PRO A 57 7.03 -0.41 1.57
C PRO A 57 6.61 -1.41 2.65
N GLN A 58 7.58 -2.09 3.25
CA GLN A 58 7.36 -3.11 4.28
C GLN A 58 7.93 -2.70 5.63
N LYS A 59 7.23 -3.08 6.69
CA LYS A 59 7.71 -2.88 8.06
C LYS A 59 8.70 -3.99 8.42
N MET A 60 9.98 -3.64 8.46
CA MET A 60 11.07 -4.58 8.72
C MET A 60 12.22 -3.96 9.50
N LYS A 61 13.10 -4.79 10.06
CA LYS A 61 14.36 -4.33 10.64
C LYS A 61 15.39 -4.17 9.53
N VAL A 62 16.19 -3.11 9.62
CA VAL A 62 17.37 -2.96 8.76
C VAL A 62 18.45 -3.91 9.27
N THR A 63 18.99 -4.74 8.40
CA THR A 63 20.11 -5.63 8.65
C THR A 63 21.38 -5.10 8.00
N LYS A 64 22.54 -5.61 8.41
CA LYS A 64 23.83 -5.13 7.92
C LYS A 64 24.00 -5.32 6.41
N ASP A 65 23.50 -6.42 5.88
CA ASP A 65 23.54 -6.77 4.47
C ASP A 65 22.67 -5.87 3.56
N MET A 66 21.75 -5.10 4.16
CA MET A 66 20.95 -4.09 3.46
C MET A 66 21.65 -2.74 3.30
N LEU A 67 22.79 -2.55 3.98
CA LEU A 67 23.52 -1.29 3.93
C LEU A 67 24.38 -1.23 2.67
N SER A 68 24.43 -0.05 2.05
CA SER A 68 25.42 0.19 1.00
C SER A 68 26.84 0.21 1.59
N PRO A 69 27.89 -0.07 0.79
CA PRO A 69 29.28 0.03 1.28
C PRO A 69 29.58 1.39 1.94
N TYR A 70 29.08 2.47 1.37
CA TYR A 70 29.22 3.81 1.92
C TYR A 70 28.52 3.98 3.30
N CYS A 71 27.29 3.47 3.42
CA CYS A 71 26.59 3.52 4.72
C CYS A 71 27.31 2.71 5.78
N GLU A 72 27.89 1.56 5.42
CA GLU A 72 28.68 0.75 6.35
C GLU A 72 29.98 1.44 6.77
N GLU A 73 30.67 2.11 5.86
CA GLU A 73 31.86 2.92 6.17
C GLU A 73 31.54 4.05 7.17
N ILE A 74 30.48 4.84 6.88
CA ILE A 74 30.03 5.90 7.79
C ILE A 74 29.65 5.35 9.16
N ARG A 75 28.93 4.21 9.17
CA ARG A 75 28.54 3.54 10.41
C ARG A 75 29.75 3.17 11.26
N GLN A 76 30.78 2.59 10.66
CA GLN A 76 32.03 2.22 11.34
C GLN A 76 32.80 3.45 11.82
N LYS A 77 32.95 4.45 10.95
CA LYS A 77 33.70 5.68 11.26
C LYS A 77 33.12 6.42 12.47
N TYR A 78 31.80 6.44 12.61
CA TYR A 78 31.12 7.17 13.68
C TYR A 78 30.56 6.27 14.78
N ASN A 79 30.91 4.97 14.77
CA ASN A 79 30.45 3.96 15.73
C ASN A 79 28.93 3.95 15.92
N ILE A 80 28.17 4.03 14.81
CA ILE A 80 26.71 4.06 14.83
C ILE A 80 26.18 2.63 14.88
N SER A 81 25.34 2.32 15.86
CA SER A 81 24.67 1.01 15.96
C SER A 81 23.51 0.89 14.96
N ILE A 82 23.32 -0.31 14.41
CA ILE A 82 22.11 -0.60 13.62
C ILE A 82 20.93 -0.70 14.60
N GLY A 83 19.92 0.13 14.36
CA GLY A 83 18.72 0.16 15.20
C GLY A 83 17.92 -1.14 15.13
N GLN A 84 17.48 -1.65 16.28
CA GLN A 84 16.69 -2.88 16.39
C GLN A 84 15.18 -2.66 16.19
N VAL A 85 14.74 -1.44 15.84
CA VAL A 85 13.35 -1.07 15.67
C VAL A 85 12.89 -1.38 14.24
N HIS A 86 11.67 -1.93 14.10
CA HIS A 86 11.04 -2.08 12.80
C HIS A 86 10.71 -0.71 12.21
N LYS A 87 11.15 -0.47 11.00
CA LYS A 87 10.85 0.74 10.22
C LYS A 87 10.09 0.39 8.95
N LEU A 88 9.33 1.33 8.43
CA LEU A 88 8.72 1.19 7.11
C LEU A 88 9.80 1.48 6.06
N ILE A 89 10.18 0.47 5.30
CA ILE A 89 11.29 0.53 4.36
C ILE A 89 10.79 0.21 2.95
N PRO A 90 11.00 1.11 1.98
CA PRO A 90 10.75 0.82 0.58
C PRO A 90 11.88 -0.07 0.04
N THR A 91 11.51 -1.19 -0.58
CA THR A 91 12.46 -2.12 -1.22
C THR A 91 11.95 -2.58 -2.58
N LEU A 92 12.86 -2.94 -3.47
CA LEU A 92 12.57 -3.49 -4.81
C LEU A 92 12.41 -5.02 -4.80
N SER A 93 12.33 -5.63 -3.62
CA SER A 93 12.13 -7.08 -3.47
C SER A 93 10.66 -7.47 -3.66
N ASN A 94 10.44 -8.75 -4.00
CA ASN A 94 9.10 -9.34 -3.99
C ASN A 94 8.46 -9.22 -2.60
N LYS A 95 7.13 -9.16 -2.56
CA LYS A 95 6.36 -9.03 -1.32
C LYS A 95 5.56 -10.30 -1.09
N GLU A 96 5.62 -10.84 0.12
CA GLU A 96 4.86 -12.01 0.53
C GLU A 96 3.77 -11.59 1.52
N LYS A 97 2.56 -12.11 1.34
CA LYS A 97 1.38 -11.85 2.19
C LYS A 97 1.17 -10.35 2.47
N TYR A 98 1.40 -9.53 1.47
CA TYR A 98 1.26 -8.08 1.56
C TYR A 98 -0.21 -7.69 1.61
N VAL A 99 -0.60 -6.95 2.65
CA VAL A 99 -2.00 -6.54 2.87
C VAL A 99 -2.18 -5.10 2.41
N LEU A 100 -3.12 -4.91 1.47
CA LEU A 100 -3.41 -3.58 0.93
C LEU A 100 -4.85 -3.45 0.44
N PRO A 101 -5.40 -2.22 0.38
CA PRO A 101 -6.70 -1.98 -0.25
C PRO A 101 -6.59 -2.13 -1.79
N TYR A 102 -7.71 -2.47 -2.41
CA TYR A 102 -7.81 -2.72 -3.85
C TYR A 102 -7.29 -1.56 -4.72
N ARG A 103 -7.48 -0.32 -4.30
CA ARG A 103 -7.00 0.87 -5.03
C ARG A 103 -5.48 0.92 -5.13
N ASN A 104 -4.80 0.63 -4.02
CA ASN A 104 -3.34 0.59 -4.03
C ASN A 104 -2.82 -0.59 -4.86
N LEU A 105 -3.54 -1.72 -4.83
CA LEU A 105 -3.20 -2.86 -5.68
C LEU A 105 -3.36 -2.51 -7.16
N GLN A 106 -4.46 -1.87 -7.56
CA GLN A 106 -4.66 -1.39 -8.93
C GLN A 106 -3.51 -0.47 -9.37
N LEU A 107 -3.16 0.53 -8.56
CA LEU A 107 -2.03 1.42 -8.83
C LEU A 107 -0.71 0.65 -9.01
N TYR A 108 -0.43 -0.32 -8.14
CA TYR A 108 0.81 -1.11 -8.26
C TYR A 108 0.84 -1.97 -9.52
N LEU A 109 -0.31 -2.51 -9.94
CA LEU A 109 -0.42 -3.26 -11.19
C LEU A 109 -0.25 -2.36 -12.41
N ASP A 110 -0.84 -1.16 -12.40
CA ASP A 110 -0.68 -0.16 -13.46
C ASP A 110 0.78 0.31 -13.58
N LEU A 111 1.50 0.34 -12.46
CA LEU A 111 2.94 0.65 -12.40
C LEU A 111 3.83 -0.57 -12.70
N GLY A 112 3.25 -1.72 -13.03
CA GLY A 112 3.97 -2.88 -13.56
C GLY A 112 4.29 -4.00 -12.57
N LEU A 113 3.90 -3.90 -11.29
CA LEU A 113 3.99 -5.04 -10.37
C LEU A 113 3.03 -6.16 -10.83
N LYS A 114 3.33 -7.40 -10.45
CA LYS A 114 2.51 -8.56 -10.82
C LYS A 114 2.01 -9.30 -9.57
N ILE A 115 0.75 -9.74 -9.61
CA ILE A 115 0.21 -10.62 -8.56
C ILE A 115 0.71 -12.05 -8.83
N LYS A 116 1.40 -12.65 -7.87
CA LYS A 116 1.73 -14.09 -7.89
C LYS A 116 0.63 -14.94 -7.30
N LYS A 117 0.06 -14.47 -6.18
CA LYS A 117 -0.97 -15.22 -5.45
C LYS A 117 -1.85 -14.27 -4.66
N VAL A 118 -3.14 -14.60 -4.60
CA VAL A 118 -4.09 -13.97 -3.67
C VAL A 118 -4.41 -14.98 -2.57
N HIS A 119 -4.13 -14.62 -1.31
CA HIS A 119 -4.33 -15.50 -0.16
C HIS A 119 -5.71 -15.33 0.45
N ARG A 120 -6.07 -14.08 0.77
CA ARG A 120 -7.35 -13.76 1.39
C ARG A 120 -7.87 -12.43 0.88
N VAL A 121 -9.18 -12.30 0.86
CA VAL A 121 -9.84 -11.05 0.48
C VAL A 121 -10.97 -10.76 1.46
N LEU A 122 -10.96 -9.57 2.00
CA LEU A 122 -12.01 -9.02 2.84
C LEU A 122 -12.81 -8.01 2.02
N GLU A 123 -14.09 -8.30 1.79
CA GLU A 123 -15.04 -7.37 1.17
C GLU A 123 -15.69 -6.51 2.27
N PHE A 124 -16.00 -5.25 1.95
CA PHE A 124 -16.72 -4.33 2.83
C PHE A 124 -17.61 -3.38 2.04
N ASP A 125 -18.62 -2.83 2.70
CA ASP A 125 -19.40 -1.72 2.17
C ASP A 125 -18.64 -0.41 2.35
N GLN A 126 -18.75 0.49 1.37
CA GLN A 126 -18.10 1.80 1.42
C GLN A 126 -18.99 2.90 0.87
N SER A 127 -18.82 4.10 1.38
CA SER A 127 -19.45 5.32 0.88
C SER A 127 -18.61 6.56 1.18
N ASN A 128 -18.96 7.68 0.57
CA ASN A 128 -18.29 8.97 0.79
C ASN A 128 -18.91 9.76 1.96
N TRP A 129 -19.31 9.06 3.02
CA TRP A 129 -20.07 9.63 4.15
C TRP A 129 -19.38 10.84 4.82
N LEU A 130 -18.05 10.91 4.76
CA LEU A 130 -17.29 12.01 5.34
C LEU A 130 -17.16 13.23 4.42
N LYS A 131 -17.50 13.09 3.12
CA LYS A 131 -17.28 14.13 2.11
C LYS A 131 -17.95 15.45 2.47
N GLN A 132 -19.21 15.42 2.87
CA GLN A 132 -19.96 16.65 3.19
C GLN A 132 -19.32 17.44 4.34
N CYS A 133 -18.87 16.75 5.40
CA CYS A 133 -18.17 17.37 6.52
C CYS A 133 -16.85 18.02 6.09
N ILE A 134 -16.08 17.34 5.24
CA ILE A 134 -14.80 17.85 4.73
C ILE A 134 -15.01 19.05 3.83
N ASP A 135 -15.96 18.98 2.89
CA ASP A 135 -16.26 20.07 1.96
C ASP A 135 -16.73 21.32 2.73
N PHE A 136 -17.59 21.13 3.75
CA PHE A 136 -18.04 22.22 4.62
C PHE A 136 -16.87 22.90 5.34
N ASN A 137 -16.00 22.11 5.98
CA ASN A 137 -14.86 22.67 6.73
C ASN A 137 -13.82 23.32 5.80
N THR A 138 -13.57 22.73 4.64
CA THR A 138 -12.67 23.29 3.64
C THR A 138 -13.20 24.66 3.17
N ASN A 139 -14.48 24.72 2.84
CA ASN A 139 -15.12 25.98 2.42
C ASN A 139 -15.03 27.05 3.51
N LYS A 140 -15.28 26.69 4.77
CA LYS A 140 -15.13 27.63 5.91
C LYS A 140 -13.70 28.13 6.06
N ARG A 141 -12.70 27.25 5.90
CA ARG A 141 -11.26 27.63 5.96
C ARG A 141 -10.87 28.60 4.85
N THR A 142 -11.31 28.35 3.61
CA THR A 142 -10.99 29.23 2.47
C THR A 142 -11.59 30.63 2.59
N HIS A 143 -12.70 30.79 3.33
CA HIS A 143 -13.37 32.07 3.55
C HIS A 143 -13.06 32.69 4.93
N ALA A 144 -12.26 32.05 5.76
CA ALA A 144 -11.81 32.60 7.03
C ALA A 144 -10.88 33.79 6.77
N LYS A 145 -11.23 34.95 7.31
CA LYS A 145 -10.34 36.11 7.37
C LYS A 145 -9.47 35.96 8.62
N ASN A 146 -8.15 36.12 8.45
CA ASN A 146 -7.21 36.24 9.57
C ASN A 146 -7.43 37.57 10.30
#